data_775c129db82c63b4ed8c2198327f6f8c
#
_entry.id   775c129db82c63b4ed8c2198327f6f8c
#
_cell.length_a   1.000
_cell.length_b   1.000
_cell.length_c   1.000
_cell.angle_alpha   90.00
_cell.angle_beta   90.00
_cell.angle_gamma   90.00
#
_symmetry.space_group_name_H-M   'P 1'
#
loop_
_entity.id
_entity.type
_entity.pdbx_description
1 polymer ?
#
loop_
_entity_poly.entity_id
_entity_poly.type
_entity_poly.pdbx_seq_one_letter_code
_entity_poly.pdbx_strand_id
1 'polypeptide(L)'
;MKRLLLISLLATRLHAADAGGSAPATITKEGDLVILTLKPEAEQALRLKTIAVEKRTVPAVRLFSGEVVTPLAAEGKPVAPVLGGTLDEVLRLADLQAAADGRILQAQVQMDAAKIAVERAQKMLSAEAGSVRGVDEAKATLQLDEAAMTTAKAQRDLLGSPVGQGGAKRAWVRVAIYSGEAALLDDKAAASIRPLVSTSKTQSAKPVAGPPTANALTNTIDWYYELPADTPLRAGERAAVEIPTSDSKQEALAIPFNAVLHDIHGGQWVYAKTGEHSYTRKRIQVARLAGPDAVLSTGPAIGMQIVTDGSAELFGTEFMTGK
;
A
#
# COMPACT_ATOMS: atom_id res chain seq x y z
N MET A 1 -1.02 -70.90 -57.58
CA MET A 1 -1.21 -69.59 -58.19
C MET A 1 -0.54 -68.52 -57.30
N LYS A 2 0.70 -68.18 -57.62
CA LYS A 2 1.53 -67.23 -56.89
C LYS A 2 1.38 -65.85 -57.57
N ARG A 3 0.84 -64.85 -56.86
CA ARG A 3 0.84 -63.45 -57.34
C ARG A 3 2.03 -62.73 -56.72
N LEU A 4 2.98 -62.36 -57.56
CA LEU A 4 4.12 -61.47 -57.27
C LEU A 4 3.53 -60.03 -57.21
N LEU A 5 3.74 -59.33 -56.11
CA LEU A 5 3.53 -57.91 -56.01
C LEU A 5 4.84 -57.19 -56.20
N LEU A 6 4.95 -56.45 -57.29
CA LEU A 6 6.06 -55.58 -57.63
C LEU A 6 5.90 -54.27 -56.80
N ILE A 7 6.82 -54.02 -55.86
CA ILE A 7 6.90 -52.70 -55.17
C ILE A 7 7.87 -51.84 -55.95
N SER A 8 7.35 -50.82 -56.63
CA SER A 8 8.19 -49.82 -57.32
C SER A 8 8.65 -48.81 -56.27
N LEU A 9 9.93 -48.74 -56.03
CA LEU A 9 10.62 -47.76 -55.15
C LEU A 9 10.72 -46.44 -55.93
N LEU A 10 9.85 -45.46 -55.60
CA LEU A 10 9.93 -44.10 -56.13
C LEU A 10 10.95 -43.30 -55.29
N ALA A 11 12.15 -43.18 -55.81
CA ALA A 11 13.19 -42.35 -55.18
C ALA A 11 12.90 -40.87 -55.47
N THR A 12 12.21 -40.19 -54.55
CA THR A 12 12.11 -38.72 -54.56
C THR A 12 13.49 -38.16 -54.19
N ARG A 13 14.19 -37.60 -55.12
CA ARG A 13 15.33 -36.73 -54.88
C ARG A 13 14.84 -35.47 -54.18
N LEU A 14 15.11 -35.34 -52.88
CA LEU A 14 14.97 -34.09 -52.18
C LEU A 14 16.08 -33.16 -52.70
N HIS A 15 15.69 -32.19 -53.52
CA HIS A 15 16.56 -31.06 -53.85
C HIS A 15 16.63 -30.22 -52.58
N ALA A 16 17.76 -30.22 -51.90
CA ALA A 16 18.09 -29.18 -50.93
C ALA A 16 18.24 -27.90 -51.75
N ALA A 17 17.22 -27.06 -51.67
CA ALA A 17 17.30 -25.66 -52.11
C ALA A 17 18.36 -24.99 -51.23
N ASP A 18 19.48 -24.70 -51.83
CA ASP A 18 20.55 -23.87 -51.30
C ASP A 18 19.93 -22.45 -51.12
N ALA A 19 19.33 -22.24 -49.94
CA ALA A 19 18.86 -20.92 -49.56
C ALA A 19 20.09 -20.10 -49.14
N GLY A 20 20.79 -19.58 -50.11
CA GLY A 20 21.79 -18.54 -49.98
C GLY A 20 21.17 -17.24 -49.47
N GLY A 21 20.42 -17.32 -48.37
CA GLY A 21 19.94 -16.18 -47.61
C GLY A 21 21.08 -15.63 -46.79
N SER A 22 21.66 -14.51 -47.20
CA SER A 22 22.62 -13.78 -46.38
C SER A 22 22.02 -13.59 -44.98
N ALA A 23 22.79 -13.91 -43.94
CA ALA A 23 22.35 -13.84 -42.55
C ALA A 23 21.57 -12.55 -42.27
N PRO A 24 20.48 -12.61 -41.47
CA PRO A 24 19.60 -11.43 -41.19
C PRO A 24 20.34 -10.36 -40.39
N ALA A 25 21.47 -10.71 -39.78
CA ALA A 25 22.28 -9.81 -38.97
C ALA A 25 23.76 -10.07 -39.17
N THR A 26 24.59 -9.04 -39.03
CA THR A 26 26.06 -9.12 -39.00
C THR A 26 26.52 -8.76 -37.59
N ILE A 27 27.34 -9.60 -37.00
CA ILE A 27 27.92 -9.36 -35.69
C ILE A 27 29.38 -8.91 -35.86
N THR A 28 29.68 -7.71 -35.40
CA THR A 28 31.03 -7.15 -35.41
C THR A 28 31.49 -6.98 -33.98
N LYS A 29 32.73 -7.36 -33.67
CA LYS A 29 33.35 -7.12 -32.36
C LYS A 29 34.39 -6.01 -32.49
N GLU A 30 34.18 -4.96 -31.69
CA GLU A 30 35.17 -3.91 -31.48
C GLU A 30 35.64 -3.97 -30.02
N GLY A 31 36.77 -4.60 -29.79
CA GLY A 31 37.24 -4.92 -28.42
C GLY A 31 36.24 -5.84 -27.71
N ASP A 32 35.75 -5.40 -26.53
CA ASP A 32 34.74 -6.11 -25.75
C ASP A 32 33.27 -5.76 -26.16
N LEU A 33 33.11 -4.84 -27.10
CA LEU A 33 31.77 -4.42 -27.58
C LEU A 33 31.34 -5.32 -28.74
N VAL A 34 30.13 -5.85 -28.62
CA VAL A 34 29.45 -6.56 -29.70
C VAL A 34 28.46 -5.61 -30.33
N ILE A 35 28.63 -5.33 -31.64
CA ILE A 35 27.74 -4.52 -32.45
C ILE A 35 26.94 -5.45 -33.33
N LEU A 36 25.63 -5.41 -33.19
CA LEU A 36 24.69 -6.15 -33.98
C LEU A 36 24.11 -5.22 -35.07
N THR A 37 24.47 -5.43 -36.34
CA THR A 37 23.92 -4.69 -37.45
C THR A 37 22.87 -5.53 -38.17
N LEU A 38 21.62 -5.05 -38.20
CA LEU A 38 20.48 -5.70 -38.84
C LEU A 38 20.31 -5.23 -40.29
N LYS A 39 19.73 -6.10 -41.10
CA LYS A 39 19.14 -5.63 -42.39
C LYS A 39 17.80 -4.94 -42.09
N PRO A 40 17.39 -3.94 -42.94
CA PRO A 40 16.13 -3.23 -42.74
C PRO A 40 14.91 -4.17 -42.63
N GLU A 41 14.88 -5.23 -43.42
CA GLU A 41 13.79 -6.22 -43.40
C GLU A 41 13.77 -7.02 -42.11
N ALA A 42 14.92 -7.32 -41.54
CA ALA A 42 15.04 -8.03 -40.24
C ALA A 42 14.60 -7.12 -39.10
N GLU A 43 14.96 -5.83 -39.11
CA GLU A 43 14.54 -4.86 -38.11
C GLU A 43 13.01 -4.72 -38.10
N GLN A 44 12.37 -4.66 -39.26
CA GLN A 44 10.90 -4.62 -39.37
C GLN A 44 10.25 -5.93 -38.91
N ALA A 45 10.82 -7.06 -39.24
CA ALA A 45 10.30 -8.38 -38.82
C ALA A 45 10.34 -8.54 -37.30
N LEU A 46 11.37 -8.02 -36.64
CA LEU A 46 11.51 -8.02 -35.18
C LEU A 46 10.64 -6.97 -34.47
N ARG A 47 9.98 -6.08 -35.21
CA ARG A 47 9.10 -4.99 -34.72
C ARG A 47 9.77 -4.17 -33.63
N LEU A 48 11.03 -3.82 -33.80
CA LEU A 48 11.81 -3.11 -32.81
C LEU A 48 11.22 -1.72 -32.54
N LYS A 49 11.01 -1.41 -31.28
CA LYS A 49 10.70 -0.06 -30.81
C LYS A 49 11.78 0.43 -29.88
N THR A 50 12.05 1.71 -29.95
CA THR A 50 13.05 2.37 -29.10
C THR A 50 12.43 3.54 -28.37
N ILE A 51 12.95 3.81 -27.16
CA ILE A 51 12.65 5.04 -26.41
C ILE A 51 13.96 5.69 -25.97
N ALA A 52 13.93 7.01 -25.80
CA ALA A 52 15.04 7.72 -25.16
C ALA A 52 15.07 7.43 -23.65
N VAL A 53 16.26 7.25 -23.14
CA VAL A 53 16.48 7.12 -21.69
C VAL A 53 16.37 8.50 -21.05
N GLU A 54 15.51 8.64 -20.05
CA GLU A 54 15.24 9.89 -19.36
C GLU A 54 15.30 9.74 -17.85
N LYS A 55 15.67 10.84 -17.18
CA LYS A 55 15.39 10.97 -15.74
C LYS A 55 13.95 11.42 -15.57
N ARG A 56 13.25 10.76 -14.67
CA ARG A 56 11.89 11.13 -14.30
C ARG A 56 11.64 10.84 -12.84
N THR A 57 10.69 11.53 -12.26
CA THR A 57 10.22 11.22 -10.92
C THR A 57 9.47 9.90 -10.94
N VAL A 58 10.04 8.89 -10.30
CA VAL A 58 9.43 7.56 -10.20
C VAL A 58 9.13 7.31 -8.74
N PRO A 59 7.84 7.08 -8.37
CA PRO A 59 7.47 6.90 -6.99
C PRO A 59 8.28 5.78 -6.34
N ALA A 60 8.90 6.10 -5.20
CA ALA A 60 9.48 5.11 -4.32
C ALA A 60 8.47 4.81 -3.23
N VAL A 61 8.03 3.56 -3.12
CA VAL A 61 7.02 3.12 -2.15
C VAL A 61 7.51 1.92 -1.37
N ARG A 62 7.05 1.80 -0.13
CA ARG A 62 7.20 0.59 0.68
C ARG A 62 5.84 -0.07 0.82
N LEU A 63 5.83 -1.41 0.73
CA LEU A 63 4.63 -2.21 0.85
C LEU A 63 4.49 -2.75 2.27
N PHE A 64 3.34 -2.48 2.87
CA PHE A 64 2.95 -2.95 4.19
C PHE A 64 1.64 -3.74 4.13
N SER A 65 1.38 -4.51 5.17
CA SER A 65 0.05 -5.07 5.41
C SER A 65 -0.73 -4.13 6.32
N GLY A 66 -1.89 -3.70 5.88
CA GLY A 66 -2.83 -2.91 6.68
C GLY A 66 -4.04 -3.73 7.10
N GLU A 67 -4.72 -3.29 8.13
CA GLU A 67 -5.99 -3.81 8.61
C GLU A 67 -7.03 -2.70 8.58
N VAL A 68 -8.18 -2.99 8.00
CA VAL A 68 -9.29 -2.04 7.97
C VAL A 68 -9.95 -1.97 9.34
N VAL A 69 -10.05 -0.75 9.88
CA VAL A 69 -10.62 -0.47 11.20
C VAL A 69 -11.70 0.60 11.09
N THR A 70 -12.60 0.65 12.06
CA THR A 70 -13.66 1.65 12.14
C THR A 70 -13.31 2.70 13.20
N PRO A 71 -13.14 3.99 12.82
CA PRO A 71 -12.98 5.05 13.80
C PRO A 71 -14.31 5.31 14.52
N LEU A 72 -14.25 5.37 15.84
CA LEU A 72 -15.38 5.73 16.68
C LEU A 72 -15.26 7.21 17.05
N ALA A 73 -16.12 8.04 16.51
CA ALA A 73 -16.13 9.46 16.84
C ALA A 73 -16.26 9.65 18.36
N ALA A 74 -15.42 10.49 18.94
CA ALA A 74 -15.49 10.88 20.33
C ALA A 74 -15.72 12.39 20.38
N GLU A 75 -16.82 12.81 20.98
CA GLU A 75 -17.21 14.22 21.05
C GLU A 75 -16.13 15.05 21.77
N GLY A 76 -15.71 16.14 21.16
CA GLY A 76 -14.69 17.02 21.72
C GLY A 76 -13.26 16.44 21.80
N LYS A 77 -13.01 15.28 21.21
CA LYS A 77 -11.67 14.65 21.20
C LYS A 77 -11.02 14.75 19.80
N PRO A 78 -9.75 15.14 19.73
CA PRO A 78 -9.03 15.27 18.46
C PRO A 78 -8.71 13.91 17.82
N VAL A 79 -8.67 12.84 18.62
CA VAL A 79 -8.33 11.49 18.19
C VAL A 79 -9.45 10.54 18.59
N ALA A 80 -10.04 9.88 17.61
CA ALA A 80 -11.09 8.88 17.83
C ALA A 80 -10.47 7.51 18.18
N PRO A 81 -11.05 6.74 19.12
CA PRO A 81 -10.72 5.34 19.29
C PRO A 81 -11.08 4.58 18.01
N VAL A 82 -10.36 3.49 17.74
CA VAL A 82 -10.60 2.63 16.57
C VAL A 82 -11.02 1.24 17.01
N LEU A 83 -11.96 0.67 16.28
CA LEU A 83 -12.46 -0.68 16.47
C LEU A 83 -11.99 -1.55 15.30
N GLY A 84 -11.35 -2.69 15.59
CA GLY A 84 -11.12 -3.76 14.61
C GLY A 84 -12.46 -4.39 14.18
N GLY A 85 -12.40 -5.34 13.25
CA GLY A 85 -13.61 -5.94 12.68
C GLY A 85 -14.03 -7.27 13.30
N THR A 86 -13.38 -7.71 14.39
CA THR A 86 -13.73 -9.00 15.00
C THR A 86 -14.98 -8.88 15.88
N LEU A 87 -15.84 -9.91 15.86
CA LEU A 87 -17.05 -9.94 16.68
C LEU A 87 -16.74 -9.81 18.16
N ASP A 88 -15.65 -10.42 18.63
CA ASP A 88 -15.22 -10.37 20.03
C ASP A 88 -14.88 -8.93 20.46
N GLU A 89 -14.13 -8.19 19.65
CA GLU A 89 -13.84 -6.78 19.93
C GLU A 89 -15.10 -5.92 19.97
N VAL A 90 -16.04 -6.15 19.04
CA VAL A 90 -17.33 -5.45 18.98
C VAL A 90 -18.14 -5.70 20.26
N LEU A 91 -18.28 -6.97 20.67
CA LEU A 91 -19.02 -7.35 21.87
C LEU A 91 -18.36 -6.79 23.14
N ARG A 92 -17.03 -6.91 23.25
CA ARG A 92 -16.29 -6.38 24.40
C ARG A 92 -16.43 -4.87 24.54
N LEU A 93 -16.39 -4.14 23.44
CA LEU A 93 -16.59 -2.69 23.48
C LEU A 93 -18.03 -2.34 23.82
N ALA A 94 -19.02 -3.04 23.30
CA ALA A 94 -20.42 -2.86 23.63
C ALA A 94 -20.68 -3.05 25.13
N ASP A 95 -20.11 -4.07 25.74
CA ASP A 95 -20.19 -4.33 27.17
C ASP A 95 -19.55 -3.20 28.01
N LEU A 96 -18.39 -2.71 27.59
CA LEU A 96 -17.73 -1.58 28.26
C LEU A 96 -18.57 -0.30 28.17
N GLN A 97 -19.18 -0.04 27.03
CA GLN A 97 -20.06 1.10 26.80
C GLN A 97 -21.32 0.99 27.68
N ALA A 98 -21.97 -0.19 27.71
CA ALA A 98 -23.15 -0.42 28.54
C ALA A 98 -22.85 -0.25 30.04
N ALA A 99 -21.68 -0.76 30.50
CA ALA A 99 -21.25 -0.56 31.88
C ALA A 99 -20.97 0.92 32.21
N ALA A 100 -20.39 1.68 31.27
CA ALA A 100 -20.18 3.12 31.47
C ALA A 100 -21.50 3.91 31.50
N ASP A 101 -22.45 3.57 30.62
CA ASP A 101 -23.78 4.17 30.59
C ASP A 101 -24.53 3.88 31.91
N GLY A 102 -24.39 2.66 32.47
CA GLY A 102 -24.92 2.30 33.79
C GLY A 102 -24.33 3.16 34.93
N ARG A 103 -23.03 3.47 34.90
CA ARG A 103 -22.39 4.36 35.87
C ARG A 103 -22.91 5.80 35.78
N ILE A 104 -23.15 6.30 34.59
CA ILE A 104 -23.76 7.63 34.38
C ILE A 104 -25.14 7.67 35.03
N LEU A 105 -25.98 6.64 34.77
CA LEU A 105 -27.30 6.56 35.36
C LEU A 105 -27.23 6.50 36.88
N GLN A 106 -26.33 5.72 37.44
CA GLN A 106 -26.13 5.65 38.90
C GLN A 106 -25.72 7.00 39.50
N ALA A 107 -24.74 7.68 38.87
CA ALA A 107 -24.29 9.00 39.33
C ALA A 107 -25.38 10.04 39.21
N GLN A 108 -26.23 9.99 38.16
CA GLN A 108 -27.38 10.85 38.00
C GLN A 108 -28.39 10.71 39.15
N VAL A 109 -28.75 9.47 39.52
CA VAL A 109 -29.66 9.17 40.59
C VAL A 109 -29.12 9.68 41.96
N GLN A 110 -27.82 9.50 42.19
CA GLN A 110 -27.17 9.99 43.41
C GLN A 110 -27.20 11.52 43.49
N MET A 111 -26.82 12.20 42.40
CA MET A 111 -26.83 13.64 42.31
C MET A 111 -28.26 14.23 42.52
N ASP A 112 -29.28 13.59 41.95
CA ASP A 112 -30.64 14.03 42.11
C ASP A 112 -31.17 13.87 43.53
N ALA A 113 -30.80 12.78 44.20
CA ALA A 113 -31.05 12.53 45.63
C ALA A 113 -30.36 13.60 46.52
N ALA A 114 -29.09 13.93 46.22
CA ALA A 114 -28.35 14.97 46.91
C ALA A 114 -28.97 16.35 46.73
N LYS A 115 -29.47 16.70 45.54
CA LYS A 115 -30.23 17.96 45.33
C LYS A 115 -31.44 18.05 46.20
N ILE A 116 -32.24 16.99 46.31
CA ILE A 116 -33.41 16.93 47.18
C ILE A 116 -32.98 17.09 48.67
N ALA A 117 -31.84 16.49 49.06
CA ALA A 117 -31.33 16.64 50.42
C ALA A 117 -30.94 18.09 50.74
N VAL A 118 -30.27 18.78 49.81
CA VAL A 118 -29.94 20.22 49.95
C VAL A 118 -31.21 21.06 50.09
N GLU A 119 -32.20 20.87 49.21
CA GLU A 119 -33.46 21.59 49.32
C GLU A 119 -34.19 21.37 50.67
N ARG A 120 -34.19 20.12 51.14
CA ARG A 120 -34.77 19.77 52.46
C ARG A 120 -34.04 20.47 53.60
N ALA A 121 -32.69 20.41 53.61
CA ALA A 121 -31.88 21.05 54.61
C ALA A 121 -32.06 22.57 54.65
N GLN A 122 -32.18 23.23 53.47
CA GLN A 122 -32.47 24.66 53.36
C GLN A 122 -33.85 25.02 53.89
N LYS A 123 -34.89 24.24 53.57
CA LYS A 123 -36.26 24.44 54.12
C LYS A 123 -36.30 24.26 55.63
N MET A 124 -35.60 23.26 56.17
CA MET A 124 -35.52 23.08 57.65
C MET A 124 -34.80 24.26 58.31
N LEU A 125 -33.73 24.78 57.72
CA LEU A 125 -33.00 25.92 58.24
C LEU A 125 -33.90 27.18 58.22
N SER A 126 -34.64 27.45 57.12
CA SER A 126 -35.57 28.59 57.05
C SER A 126 -36.76 28.50 57.99
N ALA A 127 -37.14 27.31 58.41
CA ALA A 127 -38.15 27.02 59.40
C ALA A 127 -37.61 26.97 60.87
N GLU A 128 -36.34 27.39 61.08
CA GLU A 128 -35.63 27.35 62.38
C GLU A 128 -35.52 25.93 62.99
N ALA A 129 -35.79 24.88 62.19
CA ALA A 129 -35.73 23.47 62.60
C ALA A 129 -34.45 22.74 62.13
N GLY A 130 -33.50 23.48 61.50
CA GLY A 130 -32.25 22.94 60.95
C GLY A 130 -31.03 23.75 61.41
N SER A 131 -29.83 23.32 60.93
CA SER A 131 -28.57 23.97 61.21
C SER A 131 -27.85 24.36 59.93
N VAL A 132 -27.06 25.44 59.98
CA VAL A 132 -26.16 25.82 58.87
C VAL A 132 -25.22 24.69 58.50
N ARG A 133 -24.68 24.00 59.48
CA ARG A 133 -23.84 22.84 59.27
C ARG A 133 -24.53 21.74 58.47
N GLY A 134 -25.80 21.45 58.71
CA GLY A 134 -26.55 20.44 57.96
C GLY A 134 -26.73 20.83 56.49
N VAL A 135 -26.90 22.13 56.21
CA VAL A 135 -26.94 22.65 54.83
C VAL A 135 -25.58 22.53 54.13
N ASP A 136 -24.51 22.82 54.87
CA ASP A 136 -23.15 22.76 54.30
C ASP A 136 -22.73 21.30 54.03
N GLU A 137 -23.08 20.34 54.92
CA GLU A 137 -22.87 18.91 54.71
C GLU A 137 -23.66 18.40 53.48
N ALA A 138 -24.93 18.80 53.34
CA ALA A 138 -25.74 18.44 52.16
C ALA A 138 -25.18 19.00 50.86
N LYS A 139 -24.71 20.25 50.85
CA LYS A 139 -24.04 20.88 49.71
C LYS A 139 -22.72 20.18 49.35
N ALA A 140 -21.90 19.81 50.36
CA ALA A 140 -20.66 19.08 50.12
C ALA A 140 -20.91 17.70 49.45
N THR A 141 -22.00 17.01 49.90
CA THR A 141 -22.40 15.75 49.24
C THR A 141 -22.82 15.98 47.79
N LEU A 142 -23.61 17.00 47.51
CA LEU A 142 -24.01 17.37 46.13
C LEU A 142 -22.80 17.64 45.27
N GLN A 143 -21.80 18.39 45.74
CA GLN A 143 -20.57 18.65 45.00
C GLN A 143 -19.78 17.37 44.68
N LEU A 144 -19.72 16.44 45.60
CA LEU A 144 -19.09 15.11 45.36
C LEU A 144 -19.83 14.32 44.29
N ASP A 145 -21.17 14.30 44.32
CA ASP A 145 -21.97 13.57 43.33
C ASP A 145 -21.92 14.24 41.96
N GLU A 146 -21.83 15.56 41.87
CA GLU A 146 -21.62 16.33 40.63
C GLU A 146 -20.24 16.00 40.03
N ALA A 147 -19.20 15.89 40.85
CA ALA A 147 -17.87 15.47 40.41
C ALA A 147 -17.86 14.01 39.91
N ALA A 148 -18.57 13.11 40.61
CA ALA A 148 -18.73 11.71 40.22
C ALA A 148 -19.46 11.60 38.85
N MET A 149 -20.51 12.39 38.62
CA MET A 149 -21.22 12.46 37.35
C MET A 149 -20.32 12.94 36.22
N THR A 150 -19.55 13.99 36.45
CA THR A 150 -18.59 14.52 35.46
C THR A 150 -17.55 13.47 35.09
N THR A 151 -17.04 12.75 36.10
CA THR A 151 -16.06 11.66 35.88
C THR A 151 -16.66 10.50 35.07
N ALA A 152 -17.89 10.08 35.41
CA ALA A 152 -18.58 9.01 34.70
C ALA A 152 -18.80 9.38 33.22
N LYS A 153 -19.20 10.61 32.92
CA LYS A 153 -19.34 11.13 31.54
C LYS A 153 -18.01 11.12 30.78
N ALA A 154 -16.95 11.65 31.42
CA ALA A 154 -15.62 11.67 30.81
C ALA A 154 -15.11 10.25 30.49
N GLN A 155 -15.35 9.28 31.38
CA GLN A 155 -15.01 7.86 31.13
C GLN A 155 -15.81 7.28 29.96
N ARG A 156 -17.10 7.61 29.85
CA ARG A 156 -17.95 7.17 28.72
C ARG A 156 -17.48 7.74 27.39
N ASP A 157 -17.08 9.01 27.36
CA ASP A 157 -16.59 9.68 26.16
C ASP A 157 -15.31 9.07 25.60
N LEU A 158 -14.48 8.49 26.46
CA LEU A 158 -13.26 7.77 26.02
C LEU A 158 -13.58 6.54 25.17
N LEU A 159 -14.78 5.95 25.33
CA LEU A 159 -15.21 4.76 24.59
C LEU A 159 -15.79 5.09 23.20
N GLY A 160 -15.87 6.36 22.84
CA GLY A 160 -16.39 6.83 21.57
C GLY A 160 -17.88 6.60 21.36
N SER A 161 -18.33 6.75 20.10
CA SER A 161 -19.74 6.56 19.72
C SER A 161 -20.21 5.13 19.99
N PRO A 162 -21.52 4.96 20.29
CA PRO A 162 -22.08 3.62 20.53
C PRO A 162 -21.85 2.70 19.34
N VAL A 163 -21.48 1.46 19.62
CA VAL A 163 -21.34 0.43 18.60
C VAL A 163 -22.70 0.17 17.96
N GLY A 164 -22.75 0.18 16.63
CA GLY A 164 -23.97 -0.08 15.84
C GLY A 164 -24.90 1.12 15.63
N GLN A 165 -24.70 2.25 16.28
CA GLN A 165 -25.54 3.46 16.08
C GLN A 165 -24.93 4.49 15.13
N GLY A 166 -23.66 4.45 14.87
CA GLY A 166 -23.03 5.27 13.86
C GLY A 166 -22.99 4.52 12.56
N GLY A 167 -23.75 4.92 11.55
CA GLY A 167 -23.47 4.55 10.18
C GLY A 167 -22.08 5.07 9.82
N ALA A 168 -21.06 4.43 10.34
CA ALA A 168 -19.67 4.77 10.11
C ALA A 168 -19.36 4.49 8.64
N LYS A 169 -19.73 5.45 7.78
CA LYS A 169 -19.26 5.52 6.39
C LYS A 169 -17.75 5.77 6.30
N ARG A 170 -17.09 5.85 7.46
CA ARG A 170 -15.64 6.07 7.53
C ARG A 170 -14.95 4.76 7.89
N ALA A 171 -14.11 4.31 7.00
CA ALA A 171 -13.20 3.21 7.24
C ALA A 171 -11.77 3.75 7.20
N TRP A 172 -10.95 3.33 8.16
CA TRP A 172 -9.53 3.62 8.18
C TRP A 172 -8.73 2.35 7.94
N VAL A 173 -7.51 2.50 7.48
CA VAL A 173 -6.54 1.39 7.46
C VAL A 173 -5.47 1.68 8.50
N ARG A 174 -5.33 0.78 9.45
CA ARG A 174 -4.24 0.75 10.42
C ARG A 174 -3.06 0.00 9.82
N VAL A 175 -1.88 0.59 9.86
CA VAL A 175 -0.64 0.00 9.36
C VAL A 175 0.38 -0.01 10.49
N ALA A 176 0.85 -1.19 10.88
CA ALA A 176 1.92 -1.34 11.85
C ALA A 176 3.28 -1.18 11.15
N ILE A 177 4.00 -0.12 11.48
CA ILE A 177 5.28 0.25 10.88
C ILE A 177 6.40 0.06 11.90
N TYR A 178 7.49 -0.59 11.52
CA TYR A 178 8.66 -0.68 12.37
C TYR A 178 9.21 0.70 12.70
N SER A 179 9.51 0.95 13.98
CA SER A 179 9.96 2.27 14.44
C SER A 179 11.20 2.75 13.68
N GLY A 180 12.10 1.85 13.29
CA GLY A 180 13.29 2.18 12.50
C GLY A 180 13.02 2.52 11.04
N GLU A 181 11.88 2.11 10.47
CA GLU A 181 11.49 2.42 9.09
C GLU A 181 10.66 3.71 8.98
N ALA A 182 10.02 4.13 10.06
CA ALA A 182 9.13 5.29 10.06
C ALA A 182 9.80 6.56 9.53
N ALA A 183 11.08 6.78 9.86
CA ALA A 183 11.84 7.94 9.39
C ALA A 183 12.13 7.93 7.87
N LEU A 184 12.01 6.77 7.22
CA LEU A 184 12.23 6.62 5.78
C LEU A 184 10.95 6.85 4.97
N LEU A 185 9.80 6.99 5.61
CA LEU A 185 8.50 7.11 4.98
C LEU A 185 8.00 8.56 5.05
N ASP A 186 7.19 8.97 4.06
CA ASP A 186 6.51 10.27 4.05
C ASP A 186 5.17 10.14 4.81
N ASP A 187 5.14 10.58 6.06
CA ASP A 187 3.98 10.53 6.96
C ASP A 187 2.83 11.45 6.55
N LYS A 188 3.09 12.37 5.61
CA LYS A 188 2.10 13.33 5.09
C LYS A 188 1.55 12.93 3.72
N ALA A 189 2.18 11.97 3.06
CA ALA A 189 1.74 11.52 1.76
C ALA A 189 0.54 10.58 1.85
N ALA A 190 -0.33 10.65 0.84
CA ALA A 190 -1.39 9.67 0.67
C ALA A 190 -0.79 8.28 0.36
N ALA A 191 -1.34 7.26 0.97
CA ALA A 191 -1.00 5.87 0.67
C ALA A 191 -1.91 5.29 -0.42
N SER A 192 -1.39 4.34 -1.18
CA SER A 192 -2.17 3.54 -2.13
C SER A 192 -2.61 2.24 -1.46
N ILE A 193 -3.92 2.04 -1.35
CA ILE A 193 -4.51 0.88 -0.70
C ILE A 193 -5.06 -0.07 -1.76
N ARG A 194 -4.65 -1.30 -1.70
CA ARG A 194 -5.12 -2.35 -2.62
C ARG A 194 -5.66 -3.54 -1.82
N PRO A 195 -6.93 -3.93 -2.04
CA PRO A 195 -7.47 -5.19 -1.51
C PRO A 195 -6.59 -6.38 -1.93
N LEU A 196 -6.46 -7.39 -1.08
CA LEU A 196 -5.66 -8.58 -1.41
C LEU A 196 -6.30 -9.44 -2.50
N VAL A 197 -7.58 -9.24 -2.79
CA VAL A 197 -8.27 -9.90 -3.90
C VAL A 197 -7.94 -9.18 -5.22
N SER A 198 -7.44 -9.92 -6.20
CA SER A 198 -6.72 -9.43 -7.39
C SER A 198 -7.50 -8.56 -8.39
N THR A 199 -8.82 -8.41 -8.26
CA THR A 199 -9.67 -7.70 -9.24
C THR A 199 -10.04 -6.28 -8.83
N SER A 200 -9.66 -5.84 -7.64
CA SER A 200 -10.07 -4.55 -7.09
C SER A 200 -9.11 -3.43 -7.45
N LYS A 201 -9.66 -2.26 -7.75
CA LYS A 201 -8.89 -1.05 -8.05
C LYS A 201 -8.13 -0.57 -6.80
N THR A 202 -6.93 -0.05 -7.01
CA THR A 202 -6.17 0.67 -5.99
C THR A 202 -6.90 1.95 -5.61
N GLN A 203 -6.99 2.23 -4.32
CA GLN A 203 -7.61 3.43 -3.76
C GLN A 203 -6.55 4.30 -3.10
N SER A 204 -6.69 5.62 -3.22
CA SER A 204 -5.84 6.56 -2.49
C SER A 204 -6.47 6.86 -1.13
N ALA A 205 -5.68 6.76 -0.06
CA ALA A 205 -6.09 7.03 1.30
C ALA A 205 -5.21 8.11 1.92
N LYS A 206 -5.83 9.05 2.63
CA LYS A 206 -5.14 10.19 3.26
C LYS A 206 -4.67 9.82 4.66
N PRO A 207 -3.48 10.26 5.09
CA PRO A 207 -3.04 10.07 6.47
C PRO A 207 -3.95 10.82 7.43
N VAL A 208 -4.28 10.18 8.55
CA VAL A 208 -5.12 10.75 9.61
C VAL A 208 -4.48 10.50 10.97
N ALA A 209 -4.71 11.43 11.90
CA ALA A 209 -4.28 11.25 13.28
C ALA A 209 -5.17 10.18 13.94
N GLY A 210 -4.56 9.06 14.26
CA GLY A 210 -5.18 7.99 15.04
C GLY A 210 -4.66 7.94 16.47
N PRO A 211 -5.09 6.95 17.28
CA PRO A 211 -4.54 6.71 18.59
C PRO A 211 -3.02 6.56 18.52
N PRO A 212 -2.25 7.24 19.36
CA PRO A 212 -0.78 7.13 19.38
C PRO A 212 -0.38 5.81 20.06
N THR A 213 -0.53 4.71 19.31
CA THR A 213 -0.26 3.36 19.82
C THR A 213 1.09 2.86 19.32
N ALA A 214 1.78 2.13 20.20
CA ALA A 214 3.01 1.40 19.87
C ALA A 214 2.94 0.01 20.47
N ASN A 215 3.46 -0.97 19.75
CA ASN A 215 3.57 -2.34 20.22
C ASN A 215 5.03 -2.63 20.56
N ALA A 216 5.32 -2.77 21.87
CA ALA A 216 6.67 -3.02 22.35
C ALA A 216 7.21 -4.41 21.96
N LEU A 217 6.34 -5.41 21.75
CA LEU A 217 6.76 -6.76 21.36
C LEU A 217 7.25 -6.82 19.92
N THR A 218 6.62 -6.07 19.03
CA THR A 218 6.94 -6.04 17.60
C THR A 218 7.79 -4.82 17.22
N ASN A 219 8.01 -3.90 18.16
CA ASN A 219 8.68 -2.61 17.92
C ASN A 219 8.05 -1.83 16.76
N THR A 220 6.72 -1.79 16.72
CA THR A 220 5.95 -1.09 15.70
C THR A 220 5.15 0.06 16.27
N ILE A 221 4.90 1.07 15.43
CA ILE A 221 3.98 2.18 15.66
C ILE A 221 2.85 2.09 14.66
N ASP A 222 1.65 2.48 15.06
CA ASP A 222 0.49 2.42 14.19
C ASP A 222 0.28 3.73 13.44
N TRP A 223 0.23 3.65 12.11
CA TRP A 223 -0.20 4.74 11.23
C TRP A 223 -1.59 4.46 10.69
N TYR A 224 -2.36 5.53 10.48
CA TYR A 224 -3.75 5.44 10.07
C TYR A 224 -3.99 6.23 8.78
N TYR A 225 -4.77 5.66 7.88
CA TYR A 225 -5.15 6.26 6.61
C TYR A 225 -6.65 6.17 6.44
N GLU A 226 -7.31 7.29 6.10
CA GLU A 226 -8.74 7.34 5.84
C GLU A 226 -9.03 6.87 4.41
N LEU A 227 -9.89 5.87 4.28
CA LEU A 227 -10.38 5.35 3.01
C LEU A 227 -11.49 6.22 2.44
N PRO A 228 -11.68 6.24 1.10
CA PRO A 228 -12.84 6.86 0.48
C PRO A 228 -14.16 6.28 1.00
N ALA A 229 -15.21 7.09 1.00
CA ALA A 229 -16.53 6.69 1.53
C ALA A 229 -17.20 5.55 0.73
N ASP A 230 -16.80 5.36 -0.51
CA ASP A 230 -17.26 4.31 -1.44
C ASP A 230 -16.38 3.06 -1.43
N THR A 231 -15.49 2.94 -0.45
CA THR A 231 -14.60 1.77 -0.34
C THR A 231 -15.40 0.48 -0.22
N PRO A 232 -15.05 -0.58 -0.97
CA PRO A 232 -15.64 -1.91 -0.82
C PRO A 232 -15.06 -2.67 0.40
N LEU A 233 -13.97 -2.17 0.99
CA LEU A 233 -13.29 -2.81 2.11
C LEU A 233 -14.12 -2.71 3.40
N ARG A 234 -14.14 -3.79 4.16
CA ARG A 234 -14.88 -3.90 5.43
C ARG A 234 -13.92 -3.96 6.61
N ALA A 235 -14.37 -3.50 7.77
CA ALA A 235 -13.61 -3.63 9.01
C ALA A 235 -13.18 -5.09 9.26
N GLY A 236 -11.93 -5.28 9.65
CA GLY A 236 -11.27 -6.58 9.82
C GLY A 236 -10.62 -7.14 8.55
N GLU A 237 -10.87 -6.58 7.36
CA GLU A 237 -10.20 -7.02 6.15
C GLU A 237 -8.74 -6.57 6.11
N ARG A 238 -7.89 -7.40 5.48
CA ARG A 238 -6.49 -7.06 5.22
C ARG A 238 -6.34 -6.45 3.85
N ALA A 239 -5.46 -5.44 3.76
CA ALA A 239 -5.15 -4.76 2.51
C ALA A 239 -3.64 -4.57 2.36
N ALA A 240 -3.17 -4.54 1.12
CA ALA A 240 -1.82 -4.10 0.79
C ALA A 240 -1.78 -2.57 0.78
N VAL A 241 -0.83 -1.98 1.50
CA VAL A 241 -0.68 -0.54 1.67
C VAL A 241 0.68 -0.13 1.16
N GLU A 242 0.70 0.66 0.10
CA GLU A 242 1.92 1.24 -0.46
C GLU A 242 2.07 2.66 0.07
N ILE A 243 3.10 2.87 0.90
CA ILE A 243 3.41 4.17 1.51
C ILE A 243 4.62 4.76 0.78
N PRO A 244 4.52 6.01 0.29
CA PRO A 244 5.65 6.70 -0.31
C PRO A 244 6.81 6.86 0.68
N THR A 245 8.04 6.70 0.19
CA THR A 245 9.24 7.01 0.96
C THR A 245 9.55 8.51 0.91
N SER A 246 10.31 9.01 1.85
CA SER A 246 10.70 10.43 1.92
C SER A 246 11.47 10.90 0.68
N ASP A 247 12.14 9.98 -0.05
CA ASP A 247 12.86 10.22 -1.30
C ASP A 247 12.03 9.99 -2.58
N SER A 248 10.74 9.69 -2.45
CA SER A 248 9.84 9.35 -3.58
C SER A 248 9.70 10.45 -4.64
N LYS A 249 10.10 11.67 -4.33
CA LYS A 249 10.07 12.83 -5.24
C LYS A 249 11.38 13.05 -6.00
N GLN A 250 12.41 12.23 -5.77
CA GLN A 250 13.69 12.36 -6.45
C GLN A 250 13.61 11.82 -7.88
N GLU A 251 14.27 12.52 -8.80
CA GLU A 251 14.41 12.05 -10.17
C GLU A 251 15.38 10.88 -10.22
N ALA A 252 14.98 9.84 -10.92
CA ALA A 252 15.77 8.64 -11.13
C ALA A 252 15.83 8.28 -12.61
N LEU A 253 16.90 7.62 -13.02
CA LEU A 253 17.02 7.04 -14.35
C LEU A 253 16.05 5.85 -14.42
N ALA A 254 15.04 5.93 -15.27
CA ALA A 254 14.02 4.90 -15.37
C ALA A 254 13.78 4.49 -16.82
N ILE A 255 13.60 3.19 -17.00
CA ILE A 255 13.32 2.57 -18.31
C ILE A 255 12.16 1.57 -18.15
N PRO A 256 11.38 1.27 -19.20
CA PRO A 256 10.41 0.19 -19.15
C PRO A 256 11.08 -1.15 -18.83
N PHE A 257 10.47 -1.93 -17.94
CA PHE A 257 11.04 -3.21 -17.50
C PHE A 257 11.16 -4.24 -18.63
N ASN A 258 10.30 -4.16 -19.65
CA ASN A 258 10.38 -5.03 -20.84
C ASN A 258 11.65 -4.81 -21.70
N ALA A 259 12.37 -3.69 -21.50
CA ALA A 259 13.68 -3.46 -22.12
C ALA A 259 14.83 -4.22 -21.41
N VAL A 260 14.60 -4.69 -20.17
CA VAL A 260 15.64 -5.31 -19.35
C VAL A 260 15.79 -6.78 -19.72
N LEU A 261 17.01 -7.17 -20.07
CA LEU A 261 17.39 -8.55 -20.37
C LEU A 261 18.28 -9.09 -19.26
N HIS A 262 18.13 -10.37 -18.98
CA HIS A 262 18.98 -11.10 -18.04
C HIS A 262 19.76 -12.18 -18.79
N ASP A 263 21.06 -12.24 -18.56
CA ASP A 263 21.87 -13.34 -19.06
C ASP A 263 21.89 -14.53 -18.05
N ILE A 264 22.47 -15.63 -18.49
CA ILE A 264 22.57 -16.87 -17.67
C ILE A 264 23.44 -16.71 -16.41
N HIS A 265 24.23 -15.64 -16.33
CA HIS A 265 25.10 -15.33 -15.20
C HIS A 265 24.49 -14.28 -14.26
N GLY A 266 23.23 -13.86 -14.49
CA GLY A 266 22.54 -12.84 -13.70
C GLY A 266 22.92 -11.40 -14.08
N GLY A 267 23.66 -11.20 -15.16
CA GLY A 267 23.94 -9.87 -15.72
C GLY A 267 22.66 -9.23 -16.27
N GLN A 268 22.52 -7.92 -16.07
CA GLN A 268 21.39 -7.15 -16.55
C GLN A 268 21.84 -6.24 -17.71
N TRP A 269 21.06 -6.23 -18.78
CA TRP A 269 21.43 -5.59 -20.04
C TRP A 269 20.25 -4.92 -20.71
N VAL A 270 20.55 -3.93 -21.55
CA VAL A 270 19.64 -3.34 -22.53
C VAL A 270 20.34 -3.25 -23.87
N TYR A 271 19.59 -3.25 -24.96
CA TYR A 271 20.14 -2.90 -26.26
C TYR A 271 20.01 -1.40 -26.50
N ALA A 272 21.13 -0.74 -26.78
CA ALA A 272 21.17 0.65 -27.19
C ALA A 272 21.32 0.74 -28.71
N LYS A 273 20.54 1.58 -29.35
CA LYS A 273 20.68 1.91 -30.78
C LYS A 273 21.85 2.85 -30.94
N THR A 274 22.89 2.41 -31.64
CA THR A 274 24.13 3.17 -31.86
C THR A 274 24.28 3.71 -33.27
N GLY A 275 23.45 3.24 -34.22
CA GLY A 275 23.40 3.68 -35.62
C GLY A 275 22.03 3.37 -36.22
N GLU A 276 21.88 3.61 -37.54
CA GLU A 276 20.60 3.47 -38.23
C GLU A 276 19.99 2.08 -38.05
N HIS A 277 20.80 1.02 -38.17
CA HIS A 277 20.39 -0.38 -38.00
C HIS A 277 21.33 -1.11 -37.03
N SER A 278 22.04 -0.37 -36.16
CA SER A 278 23.09 -0.91 -35.30
C SER A 278 22.70 -0.84 -33.84
N TYR A 279 22.89 -1.95 -33.16
CA TYR A 279 22.51 -2.14 -31.75
C TYR A 279 23.67 -2.72 -30.95
N THR A 280 23.87 -2.25 -29.73
CA THR A 280 24.92 -2.71 -28.82
C THR A 280 24.37 -2.97 -27.46
N ARG A 281 24.73 -4.10 -26.83
CA ARG A 281 24.36 -4.34 -25.44
C ARG A 281 25.07 -3.37 -24.51
N LYS A 282 24.32 -2.81 -23.57
CA LYS A 282 24.85 -2.01 -22.47
C LYS A 282 24.46 -2.66 -21.14
N ARG A 283 25.45 -2.79 -20.29
CA ARG A 283 25.24 -3.31 -18.95
C ARG A 283 24.49 -2.28 -18.12
N ILE A 284 23.53 -2.75 -17.33
CA ILE A 284 22.75 -1.94 -16.42
C ILE A 284 22.73 -2.58 -15.04
N GLN A 285 22.26 -1.81 -14.06
CA GLN A 285 21.96 -2.35 -12.73
C GLN A 285 20.61 -1.79 -12.30
N VAL A 286 19.63 -2.64 -12.15
CA VAL A 286 18.30 -2.30 -11.65
C VAL A 286 18.38 -2.19 -10.13
N ALA A 287 18.07 -0.99 -9.61
CA ALA A 287 18.01 -0.73 -8.17
C ALA A 287 16.68 -1.21 -7.57
N ARG A 288 15.56 -0.95 -8.28
CA ARG A 288 14.20 -1.35 -7.88
C ARG A 288 13.24 -1.34 -9.06
N LEU A 289 12.11 -2.00 -8.89
CA LEU A 289 10.98 -1.88 -9.81
C LEU A 289 9.97 -0.87 -9.27
N ALA A 290 9.32 -0.16 -10.17
CA ALA A 290 8.27 0.80 -9.84
C ALA A 290 7.14 0.70 -10.88
N GLY A 291 6.16 -0.15 -10.61
CA GLY A 291 5.12 -0.50 -11.56
C GLY A 291 5.72 -1.15 -12.83
N PRO A 292 5.48 -0.58 -14.04
CA PRO A 292 6.02 -1.11 -15.28
C PRO A 292 7.47 -0.71 -15.54
N ASP A 293 8.08 0.09 -14.67
CA ASP A 293 9.41 0.66 -14.87
C ASP A 293 10.48 0.02 -13.99
N ALA A 294 11.69 -0.10 -14.54
CA ALA A 294 12.91 -0.40 -13.83
C ALA A 294 13.67 0.90 -13.55
N VAL A 295 13.91 1.18 -12.27
CA VAL A 295 14.77 2.29 -11.83
C VAL A 295 16.19 1.80 -11.77
N LEU A 296 17.09 2.51 -12.43
CA LEU A 296 18.49 2.10 -12.59
C LEU A 296 19.39 2.84 -11.61
N SER A 297 20.30 2.09 -10.96
CA SER A 297 21.45 2.67 -10.26
C SER A 297 22.59 2.95 -11.22
N THR A 298 22.74 2.14 -12.27
CA THR A 298 23.73 2.29 -13.35
C THR A 298 23.06 1.94 -14.66
N GLY A 299 23.24 2.76 -15.70
CA GLY A 299 22.59 2.54 -16.99
C GLY A 299 23.16 3.40 -18.13
N PRO A 300 22.50 3.37 -19.30
CA PRO A 300 22.86 4.16 -20.47
C PRO A 300 22.78 5.66 -20.16
N ALA A 301 23.49 6.47 -20.96
CA ALA A 301 23.42 7.92 -20.86
C ALA A 301 22.01 8.45 -21.18
N ILE A 302 21.64 9.55 -20.57
CA ILE A 302 20.39 10.26 -20.86
C ILE A 302 20.34 10.61 -22.35
N GLY A 303 19.18 10.43 -22.98
CA GLY A 303 18.97 10.66 -24.40
C GLY A 303 19.35 9.48 -25.30
N MET A 304 20.03 8.46 -24.80
CA MET A 304 20.34 7.27 -25.56
C MET A 304 19.07 6.49 -25.89
N GLN A 305 18.91 6.06 -27.14
CA GLN A 305 17.78 5.24 -27.58
C GLN A 305 18.02 3.79 -27.15
N ILE A 306 17.09 3.24 -26.40
CA ILE A 306 17.11 1.81 -25.99
C ILE A 306 15.94 1.06 -26.59
N VAL A 307 16.13 -0.21 -26.90
CA VAL A 307 15.09 -1.08 -27.43
C VAL A 307 14.17 -1.53 -26.32
N THR A 308 12.88 -1.35 -26.51
CA THR A 308 11.82 -1.78 -25.57
C THR A 308 11.07 -3.01 -26.06
N ASP A 309 10.60 -2.98 -27.31
CA ASP A 309 9.95 -4.12 -27.94
C ASP A 309 10.94 -4.79 -28.89
N GLY A 310 10.97 -6.13 -28.90
CA GLY A 310 11.90 -6.92 -29.71
C GLY A 310 13.30 -7.10 -29.09
N SER A 311 13.50 -6.69 -27.83
CA SER A 311 14.79 -6.82 -27.15
C SER A 311 15.21 -8.28 -26.93
N ALA A 312 14.27 -9.18 -26.62
CA ALA A 312 14.53 -10.61 -26.44
C ALA A 312 14.88 -11.29 -27.76
N GLU A 313 14.25 -10.89 -28.85
CA GLU A 313 14.52 -11.37 -30.20
C GLU A 313 15.91 -10.93 -30.68
N LEU A 314 16.31 -9.69 -30.39
CA LEU A 314 17.69 -9.24 -30.61
C LEU A 314 18.71 -10.08 -29.85
N PHE A 315 18.41 -10.39 -28.60
CA PHE A 315 19.27 -11.25 -27.78
C PHE A 315 19.39 -12.64 -28.38
N GLY A 316 18.27 -13.24 -28.83
CA GLY A 316 18.27 -14.51 -29.55
C GLY A 316 19.11 -14.46 -30.83
N THR A 317 19.00 -13.39 -31.63
CA THR A 317 19.74 -13.21 -32.88
C THR A 317 21.25 -13.11 -32.62
N GLU A 318 21.69 -12.40 -31.58
CA GLU A 318 23.11 -12.28 -31.21
C GLU A 318 23.74 -13.63 -30.90
N PHE A 319 23.02 -14.50 -30.20
CA PHE A 319 23.56 -15.80 -29.80
C PHE A 319 23.34 -16.94 -30.79
N MET A 320 22.36 -16.86 -31.69
CA MET A 320 22.08 -17.85 -32.71
C MET A 320 22.96 -17.69 -33.97
N THR A 321 23.35 -16.46 -34.32
CA THR A 321 24.21 -16.19 -35.50
C THR A 321 25.72 -16.39 -35.22
N GLY A 322 26.08 -16.66 -33.98
CA GLY A 322 27.46 -16.88 -33.54
C GLY A 322 27.94 -18.35 -33.58
N LYS A 323 27.19 -19.26 -34.25
CA LYS A 323 27.60 -20.66 -34.47
C LYS A 323 27.97 -20.91 -35.90
#